data_4ebe82bc09cee98a25bd8c1c63796647
#
_entry.id   4ebe82bc09cee98a25bd8c1c63796647
#
_cell.length_a   1.000
_cell.length_b   1.000
_cell.length_c   1.000
_cell.angle_alpha   90.00
_cell.angle_beta   90.00
_cell.angle_gamma   90.00
#
_symmetry.space_group_name_H-M   'P 1'
#
loop_
_entity.id
_entity.type
_entity.pdbx_description
1 polymer ?
#
loop_
_entity_poly.entity_id
_entity_poly.type
_entity_poly.pdbx_seq_one_letter_code
_entity_poly.pdbx_strand_id
1 'polypeptide(L)'
;MPYLRHALAGAPFRRSDGQVVVLMSVFMTVLLGACGLVLDVGSWYRADRATQATADAAALAGAQSLIDGTAPAEALAGEYADKNGGGDLTVSFGQRVLENDLITVTVARTEPAFFTKLFGIETVQVNSRATARAGVPSRARYVAPITVNEQHPMLQCECFNDPTQVALINLHNPGGGDAAGAFGLLNLQSLSNPSGNIGADLLGQWIRDGYQDALPLGLYDSAPSANFNSDYIRNALRDRIGEELLFPVYRTITGSGSGAEYDIIGWVGFVPTSFTTGSSTGTIRGYFTKVVWQGLADETGTVPDFGVRVITLVE
;
A
#
# COMPACT_ATOMS: atom_id res chain seq x y z
N MET A 1 11.55 -112.03 -3.17
CA MET A 1 11.95 -110.68 -2.88
C MET A 1 11.24 -109.74 -3.90
N PRO A 2 10.24 -109.01 -3.51
CA PRO A 2 9.61 -108.05 -4.40
C PRO A 2 10.09 -106.62 -4.06
N TYR A 3 10.51 -105.89 -5.06
CA TYR A 3 10.90 -104.49 -5.01
C TYR A 3 9.72 -103.57 -4.83
N LEU A 4 9.67 -102.81 -3.75
CA LEU A 4 8.77 -101.68 -3.57
C LEU A 4 9.24 -100.53 -4.45
N ARG A 5 8.47 -100.14 -5.44
CA ARG A 5 8.56 -98.87 -6.17
C ARG A 5 7.76 -97.82 -5.40
N HIS A 6 8.43 -96.88 -4.78
CA HIS A 6 7.79 -95.66 -4.28
C HIS A 6 7.50 -94.72 -5.46
N ALA A 7 6.23 -94.59 -5.76
CA ALA A 7 5.75 -93.51 -6.66
C ALA A 7 5.74 -92.18 -5.89
N LEU A 8 6.69 -91.33 -6.20
CA LEU A 8 6.61 -89.89 -5.80
C LEU A 8 5.52 -89.24 -6.59
N ALA A 9 4.38 -89.00 -5.95
CA ALA A 9 3.29 -88.16 -6.51
C ALA A 9 3.81 -86.72 -6.59
N GLY A 10 4.13 -86.28 -7.77
CA GLY A 10 4.41 -84.86 -8.06
C GLY A 10 3.17 -84.02 -7.78
N ALA A 11 3.24 -83.17 -6.79
CA ALA A 11 2.21 -82.15 -6.55
C ALA A 11 2.03 -81.28 -7.81
N PRO A 12 0.79 -81.02 -8.25
CA PRO A 12 0.58 -80.13 -9.40
C PRO A 12 1.03 -78.71 -9.00
N PHE A 13 2.09 -78.23 -9.61
CA PHE A 13 2.43 -76.80 -9.59
C PHE A 13 1.23 -76.01 -10.19
N ARG A 14 0.41 -75.41 -9.35
CA ARG A 14 -0.58 -74.44 -9.78
C ARG A 14 0.16 -73.30 -10.46
N ARG A 15 0.05 -73.21 -11.79
CA ARG A 15 0.53 -72.09 -12.56
C ARG A 15 -0.27 -70.86 -12.15
N SER A 16 0.29 -69.99 -11.32
CA SER A 16 -0.27 -68.69 -10.90
C SER A 16 0.14 -67.53 -11.83
N ASP A 17 0.82 -67.87 -12.93
CA ASP A 17 1.41 -66.89 -13.84
C ASP A 17 0.36 -65.93 -14.47
N GLY A 18 -0.85 -66.41 -14.78
CA GLY A 18 -1.94 -65.59 -15.31
C GLY A 18 -2.56 -64.62 -14.27
N GLN A 19 -2.57 -65.00 -13.00
CA GLN A 19 -3.15 -64.20 -11.93
C GLN A 19 -2.29 -62.93 -11.60
N VAL A 20 -0.97 -63.03 -11.68
CA VAL A 20 -0.04 -61.95 -11.46
C VAL A 20 -0.19 -60.87 -12.55
N VAL A 21 -0.34 -61.27 -13.82
CA VAL A 21 -0.50 -60.34 -14.94
C VAL A 21 -1.80 -59.53 -14.80
N VAL A 22 -2.91 -60.13 -14.41
CA VAL A 22 -4.17 -59.41 -14.18
C VAL A 22 -4.04 -58.43 -13.01
N LEU A 23 -3.44 -58.87 -11.91
CA LEU A 23 -3.24 -57.99 -10.72
C LEU A 23 -2.34 -56.83 -11.05
N MET A 24 -1.24 -57.06 -11.79
CA MET A 24 -0.32 -56.00 -12.24
C MET A 24 -0.99 -55.01 -13.20
N SER A 25 -1.82 -55.50 -14.10
CA SER A 25 -2.57 -54.60 -15.03
C SER A 25 -3.55 -53.70 -14.29
N VAL A 26 -4.29 -54.22 -13.32
CA VAL A 26 -5.20 -53.43 -12.47
C VAL A 26 -4.42 -52.43 -11.62
N PHE A 27 -3.36 -52.88 -10.99
CA PHE A 27 -2.51 -52.00 -10.16
C PHE A 27 -1.90 -50.86 -10.99
N MET A 28 -1.39 -51.18 -12.20
CA MET A 28 -0.82 -50.18 -13.10
C MET A 28 -1.88 -49.16 -13.53
N THR A 29 -3.09 -49.56 -13.82
CA THR A 29 -4.21 -48.70 -14.21
C THR A 29 -4.58 -47.75 -13.06
N VAL A 30 -4.66 -48.26 -11.82
CA VAL A 30 -4.96 -47.46 -10.64
C VAL A 30 -3.81 -46.46 -10.36
N LEU A 31 -2.56 -46.91 -10.49
CA LEU A 31 -1.38 -46.05 -10.29
C LEU A 31 -1.32 -44.90 -11.32
N LEU A 32 -1.57 -45.21 -12.60
CA LEU A 32 -1.62 -44.19 -13.65
C LEU A 32 -2.77 -43.19 -13.41
N GLY A 33 -3.94 -43.68 -12.99
CA GLY A 33 -5.08 -42.84 -12.63
C GLY A 33 -4.74 -41.91 -11.44
N ALA A 34 -4.09 -42.43 -10.40
CA ALA A 34 -3.66 -41.65 -9.25
C ALA A 34 -2.61 -40.59 -9.64
N CYS A 35 -1.61 -40.94 -10.45
CA CYS A 35 -0.61 -40.00 -10.97
C CYS A 35 -1.28 -38.90 -11.81
N GLY A 36 -2.23 -39.26 -12.65
CA GLY A 36 -2.99 -38.30 -13.46
C GLY A 36 -3.76 -37.30 -12.63
N LEU A 37 -4.46 -37.78 -11.60
CA LEU A 37 -5.19 -36.92 -10.65
C LEU A 37 -4.26 -35.94 -9.92
N VAL A 38 -3.09 -36.40 -9.48
CA VAL A 38 -2.09 -35.56 -8.82
C VAL A 38 -1.59 -34.44 -9.76
N LEU A 39 -1.42 -34.73 -11.05
CA LEU A 39 -1.00 -33.74 -12.05
C LEU A 39 -2.10 -32.69 -12.29
N ASP A 40 -3.35 -33.09 -12.41
CA ASP A 40 -4.48 -32.16 -12.59
C ASP A 40 -4.65 -31.25 -11.37
N VAL A 41 -4.73 -31.82 -10.17
CA VAL A 41 -4.85 -31.06 -8.91
C VAL A 41 -3.65 -30.12 -8.73
N GLY A 42 -2.43 -30.59 -9.03
CA GLY A 42 -1.23 -29.79 -8.96
C GLY A 42 -1.22 -28.61 -9.97
N SER A 43 -1.80 -28.79 -11.16
CA SER A 43 -1.94 -27.72 -12.17
C SER A 43 -2.97 -26.67 -11.72
N TRP A 44 -4.13 -27.11 -11.22
CA TRP A 44 -5.18 -26.22 -10.72
C TRP A 44 -4.73 -25.43 -9.49
N TYR A 45 -3.99 -26.05 -8.58
CA TYR A 45 -3.42 -25.36 -7.43
C TYR A 45 -2.43 -24.24 -7.85
N ARG A 46 -1.60 -24.50 -8.89
CA ARG A 46 -0.72 -23.44 -9.44
C ARG A 46 -1.52 -22.33 -10.10
N ALA A 47 -2.58 -22.69 -10.85
CA ALA A 47 -3.48 -21.71 -11.47
C ALA A 47 -4.18 -20.84 -10.41
N ASP A 48 -4.67 -21.45 -9.33
CA ASP A 48 -5.27 -20.73 -8.19
C ASP A 48 -4.32 -19.69 -7.60
N ARG A 49 -3.08 -20.08 -7.30
CA ARG A 49 -2.06 -19.16 -6.80
C ARG A 49 -1.71 -18.03 -7.78
N ALA A 50 -1.63 -18.34 -9.06
CA ALA A 50 -1.38 -17.33 -10.10
C ALA A 50 -2.56 -16.37 -10.25
N THR A 51 -3.80 -16.87 -10.18
CA THR A 51 -5.03 -16.06 -10.25
C THR A 51 -5.16 -15.16 -9.03
N GLN A 52 -4.83 -15.67 -7.83
CA GLN A 52 -4.80 -14.86 -6.61
C GLN A 52 -3.76 -13.73 -6.71
N ALA A 53 -2.54 -14.02 -7.15
CA ALA A 53 -1.52 -12.99 -7.34
C ALA A 53 -1.94 -11.92 -8.37
N THR A 54 -2.69 -12.30 -9.40
CA THR A 54 -3.27 -11.35 -10.37
C THR A 54 -4.33 -10.46 -9.70
N ALA A 55 -5.24 -11.04 -8.91
CA ALA A 55 -6.27 -10.30 -8.20
C ALA A 55 -5.66 -9.32 -7.19
N ASP A 56 -4.66 -9.75 -6.42
CA ASP A 56 -3.93 -8.91 -5.45
C ASP A 56 -3.24 -7.73 -6.14
N ALA A 57 -2.51 -7.99 -7.23
CA ALA A 57 -1.81 -6.96 -7.99
C ALA A 57 -2.80 -5.94 -8.60
N ALA A 58 -3.91 -6.42 -9.16
CA ALA A 58 -4.94 -5.57 -9.75
C ALA A 58 -5.67 -4.72 -8.69
N ALA A 59 -6.01 -5.31 -7.53
CA ALA A 59 -6.65 -4.59 -6.43
C ALA A 59 -5.72 -3.50 -5.86
N LEU A 60 -4.44 -3.82 -5.62
CA LEU A 60 -3.45 -2.84 -5.14
C LEU A 60 -3.22 -1.70 -6.15
N ALA A 61 -3.12 -2.03 -7.44
CA ALA A 61 -2.95 -1.02 -8.48
C ALA A 61 -4.19 -0.13 -8.59
N GLY A 62 -5.39 -0.72 -8.63
CA GLY A 62 -6.63 0.04 -8.66
C GLY A 62 -6.79 0.94 -7.44
N ALA A 63 -6.43 0.47 -6.24
CA ALA A 63 -6.50 1.27 -5.02
C ALA A 63 -5.60 2.52 -5.07
N GLN A 64 -4.46 2.48 -5.77
CA GLN A 64 -3.60 3.66 -5.93
C GLN A 64 -4.29 4.80 -6.69
N SER A 65 -5.17 4.48 -7.64
CA SER A 65 -5.91 5.47 -8.41
C SER A 65 -7.28 5.82 -7.84
N LEU A 66 -7.72 5.22 -6.72
CA LEU A 66 -8.99 5.59 -6.08
C LEU A 66 -9.03 7.05 -5.63
N ILE A 67 -7.89 7.63 -5.35
CA ILE A 67 -7.77 9.06 -5.01
C ILE A 67 -8.20 9.98 -6.15
N ASP A 68 -8.14 9.49 -7.40
CA ASP A 68 -8.55 10.19 -8.62
C ASP A 68 -9.96 9.79 -9.08
N GLY A 69 -10.56 8.81 -8.42
CA GLY A 69 -11.91 8.33 -8.67
C GLY A 69 -12.00 6.86 -9.11
N THR A 70 -13.23 6.37 -9.24
CA THR A 70 -13.48 4.94 -9.54
C THR A 70 -13.13 4.54 -10.97
N ALA A 71 -13.32 5.40 -11.96
CA ALA A 71 -13.03 5.09 -13.36
C ALA A 71 -11.51 4.92 -13.63
N PRO A 72 -10.60 5.81 -13.15
CA PRO A 72 -9.16 5.57 -13.21
C PRO A 72 -8.73 4.30 -12.44
N ALA A 73 -9.35 4.03 -11.30
CA ALA A 73 -9.04 2.85 -10.48
C ALA A 73 -9.41 1.55 -11.21
N GLU A 74 -10.57 1.47 -11.85
CA GLU A 74 -10.99 0.32 -12.66
C GLU A 74 -10.06 0.11 -13.85
N ALA A 75 -9.71 1.18 -14.57
CA ALA A 75 -8.80 1.11 -15.71
C ALA A 75 -7.42 0.58 -15.31
N LEU A 76 -6.84 1.08 -14.20
CA LEU A 76 -5.53 0.64 -13.72
C LEU A 76 -5.57 -0.80 -13.19
N ALA A 77 -6.65 -1.19 -12.52
CA ALA A 77 -6.86 -2.59 -12.09
C ALA A 77 -6.88 -3.54 -13.30
N GLY A 78 -7.59 -3.18 -14.38
CA GLY A 78 -7.62 -3.94 -15.62
C GLY A 78 -6.24 -4.09 -16.26
N GLU A 79 -5.50 -2.99 -16.39
CA GLU A 79 -4.15 -3.00 -16.95
C GLU A 79 -3.20 -3.93 -16.17
N TYR A 80 -3.28 -3.91 -14.84
CA TYR A 80 -2.44 -4.76 -14.00
C TYR A 80 -2.90 -6.22 -13.98
N ALA A 81 -4.21 -6.49 -14.11
CA ALA A 81 -4.70 -7.84 -14.31
C ALA A 81 -4.12 -8.45 -15.60
N ASP A 82 -4.18 -7.70 -16.70
CA ASP A 82 -3.64 -8.15 -18.00
C ASP A 82 -2.13 -8.40 -17.95
N LYS A 83 -1.36 -7.52 -17.32
CA LYS A 83 0.10 -7.67 -17.11
C LYS A 83 0.47 -8.89 -16.27
N ASN A 84 -0.41 -9.33 -15.39
CA ASN A 84 -0.19 -10.45 -14.47
C ASN A 84 -0.90 -11.76 -14.91
N GLY A 85 -1.17 -11.90 -16.20
CA GLY A 85 -1.65 -13.14 -16.80
C GLY A 85 -3.13 -13.14 -17.18
N GLY A 86 -3.84 -12.01 -17.00
CA GLY A 86 -5.22 -11.83 -17.47
C GLY A 86 -6.26 -12.70 -16.75
N GLY A 87 -7.42 -12.81 -17.36
CA GLY A 87 -8.59 -13.54 -16.89
C GLY A 87 -9.84 -12.67 -17.02
N ASP A 88 -11.00 -13.25 -16.76
CA ASP A 88 -12.26 -12.51 -16.70
C ASP A 88 -12.27 -11.68 -15.42
N LEU A 89 -12.22 -10.35 -15.58
CA LEU A 89 -12.12 -9.38 -14.48
C LEU A 89 -13.49 -8.84 -14.10
N THR A 90 -13.77 -8.78 -12.82
CA THR A 90 -14.90 -8.04 -12.25
C THR A 90 -14.39 -7.12 -11.16
N VAL A 91 -14.70 -5.82 -11.27
CA VAL A 91 -14.32 -4.79 -10.30
C VAL A 91 -15.58 -4.28 -9.60
N SER A 92 -15.50 -4.09 -8.31
CA SER A 92 -16.55 -3.44 -7.51
C SER A 92 -15.94 -2.54 -6.46
N PHE A 93 -16.67 -1.46 -6.13
CA PHE A 93 -16.24 -0.47 -5.14
C PHE A 93 -17.11 -0.58 -3.89
N GLY A 94 -16.51 -0.26 -2.77
CA GLY A 94 -17.16 -0.32 -1.48
C GLY A 94 -16.71 0.82 -0.57
N GLN A 95 -17.33 0.90 0.60
CA GLN A 95 -17.04 1.89 1.62
C GLN A 95 -16.70 1.20 2.93
N ARG A 96 -15.60 1.63 3.57
CA ARG A 96 -15.29 1.29 4.96
C ARG A 96 -15.33 2.53 5.85
N VAL A 97 -14.68 3.59 5.44
CA VAL A 97 -14.62 4.88 6.13
C VAL A 97 -15.04 6.02 5.18
N LEU A 98 -14.37 6.13 4.04
CA LEU A 98 -14.73 7.12 3.00
C LEU A 98 -15.55 6.44 1.90
N GLU A 99 -16.35 7.24 1.19
CA GLU A 99 -17.05 6.76 0.01
C GLU A 99 -16.05 6.23 -1.03
N ASN A 100 -16.29 5.00 -1.51
CA ASN A 100 -15.44 4.31 -2.48
C ASN A 100 -13.96 4.15 -2.05
N ASP A 101 -13.68 3.99 -0.75
CA ASP A 101 -12.33 3.74 -0.26
C ASP A 101 -11.87 2.28 -0.39
N LEU A 102 -12.74 1.38 -0.84
CA LEU A 102 -12.45 -0.02 -1.14
C LEU A 102 -12.60 -0.32 -2.62
N ILE A 103 -11.66 -1.09 -3.16
CA ILE A 103 -11.77 -1.73 -4.47
C ILE A 103 -11.66 -3.24 -4.27
N THR A 104 -12.62 -3.98 -4.78
CA THR A 104 -12.61 -5.44 -4.81
C THR A 104 -12.49 -5.91 -6.23
N VAL A 105 -11.49 -6.72 -6.49
CA VAL A 105 -11.21 -7.31 -7.80
C VAL A 105 -11.40 -8.81 -7.70
N THR A 106 -12.19 -9.36 -8.61
CA THR A 106 -12.35 -10.81 -8.80
C THR A 106 -11.81 -11.17 -10.17
N VAL A 107 -10.94 -12.16 -10.22
CA VAL A 107 -10.38 -12.71 -11.47
C VAL A 107 -10.82 -14.15 -11.61
N ALA A 108 -11.38 -14.50 -12.77
CA ALA A 108 -11.78 -15.85 -13.11
C ALA A 108 -10.94 -16.37 -14.28
N ARG A 109 -10.51 -17.63 -14.19
CA ARG A 109 -9.80 -18.35 -15.28
C ARG A 109 -10.37 -19.73 -15.46
N THR A 110 -10.40 -20.18 -16.71
CA THR A 110 -10.79 -21.55 -17.06
C THR A 110 -9.54 -22.35 -17.36
N GLU A 111 -9.24 -23.33 -16.51
CA GLU A 111 -8.07 -24.18 -16.62
C GLU A 111 -8.42 -25.54 -17.21
N PRO A 112 -7.63 -26.07 -18.15
CA PRO A 112 -7.89 -27.37 -18.74
C PRO A 112 -7.62 -28.49 -17.74
N ALA A 113 -8.40 -29.56 -17.85
CA ALA A 113 -8.14 -30.82 -17.21
C ALA A 113 -7.40 -31.74 -18.18
N PHE A 114 -6.40 -32.49 -17.72
CA PHE A 114 -5.64 -33.44 -18.55
C PHE A 114 -6.14 -34.85 -18.40
N PHE A 115 -6.17 -35.41 -17.21
CA PHE A 115 -6.56 -36.77 -16.92
C PHE A 115 -8.01 -36.91 -16.51
N THR A 116 -8.56 -35.91 -15.83
CA THR A 116 -9.97 -35.90 -15.42
C THR A 116 -10.95 -35.79 -16.62
N LYS A 117 -10.46 -35.45 -17.81
CA LYS A 117 -11.23 -35.57 -19.09
C LYS A 117 -11.76 -36.97 -19.34
N LEU A 118 -11.03 -38.00 -18.90
CA LEU A 118 -11.49 -39.41 -19.01
C LEU A 118 -12.77 -39.67 -18.18
N PHE A 119 -13.04 -38.82 -17.21
CA PHE A 119 -14.22 -38.87 -16.34
C PHE A 119 -15.27 -37.79 -16.68
N GLY A 120 -15.11 -37.11 -17.84
CA GLY A 120 -16.05 -36.10 -18.34
C GLY A 120 -15.83 -34.68 -17.75
N ILE A 121 -14.76 -34.45 -17.03
CA ILE A 121 -14.38 -33.09 -16.55
C ILE A 121 -13.36 -32.53 -17.52
N GLU A 122 -13.77 -31.61 -18.40
CA GLU A 122 -12.91 -31.02 -19.43
C GLU A 122 -12.11 -29.80 -18.91
N THR A 123 -12.75 -28.98 -18.09
CA THR A 123 -12.19 -27.74 -17.55
C THR A 123 -12.65 -27.54 -16.12
N VAL A 124 -11.86 -26.74 -15.37
CA VAL A 124 -12.20 -26.27 -14.02
C VAL A 124 -12.10 -24.74 -14.01
N GLN A 125 -13.07 -24.07 -13.42
CA GLN A 125 -12.99 -22.64 -13.16
C GLN A 125 -12.23 -22.38 -11.86
N VAL A 126 -11.24 -21.49 -11.93
CA VAL A 126 -10.46 -20.99 -10.80
C VAL A 126 -10.82 -19.53 -10.63
N ASN A 127 -11.34 -19.16 -9.47
CA ASN A 127 -11.73 -17.79 -9.14
C ASN A 127 -10.98 -17.32 -7.91
N SER A 128 -10.39 -16.15 -8.00
CA SER A 128 -9.70 -15.51 -6.89
C SER A 128 -10.21 -14.10 -6.70
N ARG A 129 -10.19 -13.64 -5.46
CA ARG A 129 -10.69 -12.33 -5.08
C ARG A 129 -9.68 -11.62 -4.18
N ALA A 130 -9.49 -10.33 -4.42
CA ALA A 130 -8.71 -9.45 -3.57
C ALA A 130 -9.46 -8.15 -3.32
N THR A 131 -9.30 -7.59 -2.13
CA THR A 131 -9.81 -6.28 -1.78
C THR A 131 -8.66 -5.42 -1.30
N ALA A 132 -8.54 -4.20 -1.86
CA ALA A 132 -7.59 -3.21 -1.39
C ALA A 132 -8.33 -1.94 -0.96
N ARG A 133 -7.73 -1.22 -0.01
CA ARG A 133 -8.26 0.02 0.55
C ARG A 133 -7.31 1.17 0.33
N ALA A 134 -7.86 2.34 0.00
CA ALA A 134 -7.19 3.63 -0.04
C ALA A 134 -7.68 4.48 1.14
N GLY A 135 -7.09 4.30 2.32
CA GLY A 135 -7.51 4.98 3.54
C GLY A 135 -6.72 6.27 3.80
N VAL A 136 -7.33 7.24 4.53
CA VAL A 136 -6.64 8.44 5.04
C VAL A 136 -5.64 8.01 6.12
N PRO A 137 -4.39 8.51 6.11
CA PRO A 137 -3.41 8.12 7.12
C PRO A 137 -3.68 8.76 8.49
N SER A 138 -3.80 7.93 9.53
CA SER A 138 -3.72 8.34 10.93
C SER A 138 -2.29 8.47 11.43
N ARG A 139 -1.34 7.78 10.76
CA ARG A 139 0.10 7.92 10.97
C ARG A 139 0.81 7.94 9.62
N ALA A 140 1.83 8.78 9.51
CA ALA A 140 2.62 8.91 8.28
C ALA A 140 4.12 8.82 8.55
N ARG A 141 4.88 8.33 7.58
CA ARG A 141 6.33 8.30 7.56
C ARG A 141 6.86 9.32 6.56
N TYR A 142 8.15 9.59 6.62
CA TYR A 142 8.84 10.53 5.70
C TYR A 142 8.18 11.91 5.63
N VAL A 143 7.72 12.39 6.78
CA VAL A 143 7.07 13.69 6.93
C VAL A 143 8.14 14.78 6.98
N ALA A 144 7.95 15.84 6.21
CA ALA A 144 8.77 17.04 6.31
C ALA A 144 8.24 17.93 7.47
N PRO A 145 9.14 18.63 8.19
CA PRO A 145 8.76 19.38 9.41
C PRO A 145 8.08 20.73 9.10
N ILE A 146 7.36 20.86 8.00
CA ILE A 146 6.75 22.12 7.52
C ILE A 146 5.25 22.04 7.69
N THR A 147 4.64 22.97 8.43
CA THR A 147 3.21 22.97 8.73
C THR A 147 2.37 23.79 7.77
N VAL A 148 1.13 23.34 7.57
CA VAL A 148 0.10 24.04 6.79
C VAL A 148 -1.16 24.17 7.64
N ASN A 149 -1.79 25.34 7.62
CA ASN A 149 -3.08 25.55 8.28
C ASN A 149 -4.20 24.87 7.50
N GLU A 150 -5.13 24.20 8.19
CA GLU A 150 -6.31 23.57 7.53
C GLU A 150 -7.17 24.61 6.77
N GLN A 151 -7.17 25.88 7.22
CA GLN A 151 -7.90 26.97 6.57
C GLN A 151 -7.14 27.60 5.40
N HIS A 152 -6.04 27.01 4.93
CA HIS A 152 -5.32 27.50 3.77
C HIS A 152 -6.25 27.52 2.53
N PRO A 153 -6.36 28.65 1.81
CA PRO A 153 -7.34 28.78 0.70
C PRO A 153 -7.26 27.67 -0.33
N MET A 154 -6.05 27.19 -0.66
CA MET A 154 -5.85 26.11 -1.63
C MET A 154 -6.24 24.73 -1.11
N LEU A 155 -6.34 24.53 0.20
CA LEU A 155 -6.92 23.32 0.80
C LEU A 155 -8.44 23.40 0.83
N GLN A 156 -8.99 24.60 1.12
CA GLN A 156 -10.44 24.81 1.18
C GLN A 156 -11.13 24.71 -0.19
N CYS A 157 -10.43 25.02 -1.28
CA CYS A 157 -10.96 24.82 -2.65
C CYS A 157 -10.69 23.43 -3.19
N GLU A 158 -10.01 22.56 -2.44
CA GLU A 158 -9.54 21.25 -2.93
C GLU A 158 -8.73 21.35 -4.23
N CYS A 159 -7.94 22.42 -4.35
CA CYS A 159 -7.16 22.75 -5.55
C CYS A 159 -5.87 21.91 -5.59
N PHE A 160 -6.01 20.62 -5.84
CA PHE A 160 -4.89 19.67 -5.91
C PHE A 160 -4.43 19.44 -7.35
N ASN A 161 -3.14 19.04 -7.49
CA ASN A 161 -2.51 18.64 -8.74
C ASN A 161 -2.50 19.73 -9.84
N ASP A 162 -2.69 21.01 -9.48
CA ASP A 162 -2.68 22.13 -10.42
C ASP A 162 -1.50 23.07 -10.15
N PRO A 163 -0.42 23.00 -10.95
CA PRO A 163 0.74 23.88 -10.79
C PRO A 163 0.44 25.38 -10.99
N THR A 164 -0.72 25.73 -11.54
CA THR A 164 -1.15 27.13 -11.73
C THR A 164 -1.76 27.71 -10.45
N GLN A 165 -2.22 26.85 -9.54
CA GLN A 165 -2.79 27.21 -8.24
C GLN A 165 -1.69 27.30 -7.18
N VAL A 166 -1.00 28.44 -7.15
CA VAL A 166 0.16 28.64 -6.28
C VAL A 166 -0.27 28.86 -4.84
N ALA A 167 0.08 27.90 -3.97
CA ALA A 167 0.01 28.03 -2.54
C ALA A 167 1.24 28.75 -1.99
N LEU A 168 1.04 29.63 -1.00
CA LEU A 168 2.10 30.34 -0.29
C LEU A 168 2.11 29.93 1.19
N ILE A 169 3.14 29.22 1.62
CA ILE A 169 3.30 28.77 3.00
C ILE A 169 4.28 29.70 3.71
N ASN A 170 3.79 30.40 4.75
CA ASN A 170 4.60 31.27 5.60
C ASN A 170 5.24 30.44 6.72
N LEU A 171 6.56 30.50 6.82
CA LEU A 171 7.32 29.80 7.84
C LEU A 171 7.53 30.59 9.12
N HIS A 172 7.11 31.88 9.13
CA HIS A 172 7.15 32.74 10.31
C HIS A 172 5.76 33.31 10.60
N ASN A 173 5.30 33.21 11.85
CA ASN A 173 3.94 33.56 12.26
C ASN A 173 2.84 32.90 11.40
N PRO A 174 2.87 31.56 11.22
CA PRO A 174 1.89 30.89 10.36
C PRO A 174 0.45 31.02 10.85
N GLY A 175 0.22 31.22 12.14
CA GLY A 175 -1.07 31.44 12.78
C GLY A 175 -1.52 32.93 12.85
N GLY A 176 -0.76 33.86 12.30
CA GLY A 176 -1.06 35.28 12.41
C GLY A 176 -0.93 35.81 13.86
N GLY A 177 -1.93 36.61 14.32
CA GLY A 177 -1.89 37.26 15.64
C GLY A 177 -2.01 36.31 16.85
N ASP A 178 -2.57 35.12 16.67
CA ASP A 178 -2.85 34.19 17.78
C ASP A 178 -1.62 33.41 18.27
N ALA A 179 -0.55 33.34 17.47
CA ALA A 179 0.70 32.66 17.79
C ALA A 179 1.90 33.48 17.38
N ALA A 180 2.00 34.70 17.92
CA ALA A 180 3.09 35.66 17.60
C ALA A 180 4.47 35.05 17.85
N GLY A 181 5.34 35.06 16.83
CA GLY A 181 6.69 34.52 16.87
C GLY A 181 6.78 32.98 16.73
N ALA A 182 5.68 32.28 16.49
CA ALA A 182 5.74 30.86 16.17
C ALA A 182 6.41 30.63 14.81
N PHE A 183 7.06 29.50 14.67
CA PHE A 183 7.70 29.07 13.44
C PHE A 183 6.91 27.92 12.81
N GLY A 184 6.69 27.95 11.49
CA GLY A 184 6.04 26.91 10.73
C GLY A 184 6.89 25.64 10.52
N LEU A 185 7.88 25.42 11.38
CA LEU A 185 8.67 24.20 11.46
C LEU A 185 8.40 23.48 12.78
N LEU A 186 8.23 22.19 12.74
CA LEU A 186 7.93 21.33 13.89
C LEU A 186 9.16 20.60 14.42
N ASN A 187 9.16 20.39 15.72
CA ASN A 187 9.93 19.35 16.34
C ASN A 187 9.20 18.00 16.16
N LEU A 188 9.55 17.23 15.16
CA LEU A 188 8.93 15.91 14.89
C LEU A 188 9.30 14.85 15.94
N GLN A 189 10.22 15.17 16.86
CA GLN A 189 10.56 14.34 18.01
C GLN A 189 9.86 14.79 19.30
N SER A 190 8.94 15.77 19.27
CA SER A 190 8.31 16.30 20.49
C SER A 190 7.65 15.23 21.36
N LEU A 191 7.09 14.20 20.78
CA LEU A 191 6.50 13.07 21.53
C LEU A 191 7.54 12.23 22.29
N SER A 192 8.77 12.16 21.81
CA SER A 192 9.87 11.41 22.43
C SER A 192 10.88 12.30 23.18
N ASN A 193 10.97 13.57 22.77
CA ASN A 193 11.88 14.57 23.32
C ASN A 193 11.23 15.96 23.35
N PRO A 194 10.23 16.17 24.22
CA PRO A 194 9.36 17.37 24.23
C PRO A 194 10.10 18.67 24.55
N SER A 195 11.28 18.64 25.09
CA SER A 195 12.08 19.84 25.38
C SER A 195 13.40 19.87 24.58
N GLY A 196 13.52 19.00 23.61
CA GLY A 196 14.69 18.82 22.78
C GLY A 196 14.96 20.05 21.92
N ASN A 197 16.17 20.56 21.97
CA ASN A 197 16.61 21.65 21.10
C ASN A 197 16.93 21.03 19.71
N ILE A 198 16.10 21.33 18.71
CA ILE A 198 16.25 20.80 17.34
C ILE A 198 17.10 21.81 16.55
N GLY A 199 18.27 21.37 16.11
CA GLY A 199 19.18 22.17 15.28
C GLY A 199 18.70 22.29 13.83
N ALA A 200 19.18 23.30 13.12
CA ALA A 200 18.87 23.52 11.72
C ALA A 200 19.39 22.40 10.81
N ASP A 201 20.43 21.68 11.20
CA ASP A 201 21.00 20.52 10.54
C ASP A 201 20.00 19.36 10.52
N LEU A 202 19.40 19.04 11.67
CA LEU A 202 18.39 17.99 11.78
C LEU A 202 17.11 18.35 11.04
N LEU A 203 16.65 19.61 11.12
CA LEU A 203 15.50 20.08 10.34
C LEU A 203 15.78 20.00 8.83
N GLY A 204 16.97 20.37 8.37
CA GLY A 204 17.40 20.22 6.99
C GLY A 204 17.40 18.76 6.55
N GLN A 205 17.84 17.84 7.41
CA GLN A 205 17.75 16.40 7.14
C GLN A 205 16.31 15.95 6.98
N TRP A 206 15.40 16.35 7.87
CA TRP A 206 13.98 15.99 7.76
C TRP A 206 13.26 16.61 6.56
N ILE A 207 13.71 17.78 6.09
CA ILE A 207 13.21 18.36 4.83
C ILE A 207 13.68 17.51 3.64
N ARG A 208 14.96 17.07 3.64
CA ARG A 208 15.54 16.30 2.53
C ARG A 208 15.03 14.86 2.48
N ASP A 209 15.07 14.17 3.62
CA ASP A 209 14.88 12.71 3.69
C ASP A 209 13.52 12.30 4.27
N GLY A 210 12.79 13.25 4.85
CA GLY A 210 11.60 13.00 5.67
C GLY A 210 11.96 12.40 7.04
N TYR A 211 11.04 12.51 7.99
CA TYR A 211 11.16 11.85 9.28
C TYR A 211 10.84 10.35 9.15
N GLN A 212 11.78 9.50 9.55
CA GLN A 212 11.78 8.06 9.24
C GLN A 212 10.71 7.27 10.00
N ASP A 213 10.35 7.68 11.23
CA ASP A 213 9.39 6.96 12.04
C ASP A 213 7.95 7.36 11.70
N ALA A 214 6.99 6.47 12.02
CA ALA A 214 5.58 6.73 11.83
C ALA A 214 5.04 7.72 12.86
N LEU A 215 4.80 8.95 12.43
CA LEU A 215 4.26 10.03 13.27
C LEU A 215 2.74 9.89 13.42
N PRO A 216 2.20 9.85 14.64
CA PRO A 216 0.76 9.95 14.87
C PRO A 216 0.27 11.38 14.70
N LEU A 217 -1.04 11.57 14.62
CA LEU A 217 -1.68 12.88 14.81
C LEU A 217 -1.62 13.30 16.27
N GLY A 218 -1.70 14.61 16.54
CA GLY A 218 -1.70 15.16 17.90
C GLY A 218 -0.86 16.43 18.03
N LEU A 219 -0.46 16.73 19.26
CA LEU A 219 0.27 17.97 19.59
C LEU A 219 1.77 17.84 19.33
N TYR A 220 2.32 18.82 18.63
CA TYR A 220 3.74 18.93 18.32
C TYR A 220 4.27 20.32 18.62
N ASP A 221 5.45 20.37 19.21
CA ASP A 221 6.12 21.64 19.52
C ASP A 221 6.65 22.32 18.25
N SER A 222 6.62 23.63 18.23
CA SER A 222 7.41 24.43 17.27
C SER A 222 8.92 24.13 17.44
N ALA A 223 9.66 24.16 16.36
CA ALA A 223 11.12 24.04 16.39
C ALA A 223 11.78 25.41 16.66
N PRO A 224 12.10 25.75 17.90
CA PRO A 224 12.40 27.13 18.32
C PRO A 224 13.73 27.69 17.80
N SER A 225 14.66 26.81 17.47
CA SER A 225 16.01 27.19 16.99
C SER A 225 16.12 27.19 15.47
N ALA A 226 14.99 27.05 14.76
CA ALA A 226 14.98 27.00 13.31
C ALA A 226 15.31 28.35 12.70
N ASN A 227 16.55 28.52 12.30
CA ASN A 227 16.98 29.64 11.50
C ASN A 227 16.74 29.31 10.01
N PHE A 228 15.68 29.87 9.42
CA PHE A 228 15.34 29.65 8.01
C PHE A 228 16.41 30.12 7.03
N ASN A 229 17.34 30.98 7.47
CA ASN A 229 18.47 31.41 6.68
C ASN A 229 19.71 30.52 6.82
N SER A 230 19.58 29.41 7.54
CA SER A 230 20.62 28.38 7.63
C SER A 230 20.89 27.73 6.28
N ASP A 231 22.16 27.45 5.98
CA ASP A 231 22.59 26.73 4.80
C ASP A 231 21.98 25.30 4.75
N TYR A 232 21.82 24.67 5.91
CA TYR A 232 21.21 23.34 6.01
C TYR A 232 19.78 23.34 5.46
N ILE A 233 18.96 24.29 5.89
CA ILE A 233 17.55 24.40 5.45
C ILE A 233 17.49 24.87 3.99
N ARG A 234 18.28 25.89 3.60
CA ARG A 234 18.29 26.37 2.22
C ARG A 234 18.70 25.31 1.21
N ASN A 235 19.72 24.53 1.53
CA ASN A 235 20.17 23.46 0.65
C ASN A 235 19.13 22.34 0.58
N ALA A 236 18.57 21.93 1.71
CA ALA A 236 17.52 20.92 1.74
C ALA A 236 16.28 21.33 0.93
N LEU A 237 15.80 22.57 1.07
CA LEU A 237 14.68 23.09 0.28
C LEU A 237 15.03 23.15 -1.21
N ARG A 238 16.27 23.54 -1.56
CA ARG A 238 16.70 23.58 -2.97
C ARG A 238 16.74 22.20 -3.59
N ASP A 239 17.22 21.20 -2.85
CA ASP A 239 17.29 19.80 -3.30
C ASP A 239 15.90 19.18 -3.53
N ARG A 240 14.86 19.77 -2.89
CA ARG A 240 13.48 19.27 -2.95
C ARG A 240 12.55 20.08 -3.86
N ILE A 241 13.06 21.09 -4.58
CA ILE A 241 12.26 21.82 -5.57
C ILE A 241 11.82 20.88 -6.71
N GLY A 242 10.51 20.84 -6.95
CA GLY A 242 9.89 19.98 -7.96
C GLY A 242 9.64 18.55 -7.50
N GLU A 243 10.02 18.19 -6.27
CA GLU A 243 9.77 16.89 -5.68
C GLU A 243 8.66 16.94 -4.63
N GLU A 244 7.90 15.87 -4.54
CA GLU A 244 6.79 15.77 -3.61
C GLU A 244 7.26 15.59 -2.16
N LEU A 245 6.66 16.36 -1.26
CA LEU A 245 6.87 16.33 0.17
C LEU A 245 5.55 16.08 0.88
N LEU A 246 5.59 15.46 2.05
CA LEU A 246 4.43 15.32 2.92
C LEU A 246 4.51 16.32 4.06
N PHE A 247 3.50 17.19 4.19
CA PHE A 247 3.41 18.21 5.23
C PHE A 247 2.31 17.89 6.25
N PRO A 248 2.56 18.11 7.55
CA PRO A 248 1.52 18.08 8.59
C PRO A 248 0.55 19.26 8.43
N VAL A 249 -0.74 18.97 8.56
CA VAL A 249 -1.82 19.95 8.56
C VAL A 249 -2.27 20.19 9.99
N TYR A 250 -2.29 21.46 10.43
CA TYR A 250 -2.72 21.81 11.77
C TYR A 250 -4.05 22.57 11.77
N ARG A 251 -4.80 22.40 12.86
CA ARG A 251 -6.06 23.12 13.12
C ARG A 251 -5.83 24.37 13.97
N THR A 252 -5.14 24.21 15.09
CA THR A 252 -4.89 25.28 16.07
C THR A 252 -3.43 25.34 16.46
N ILE A 253 -3.00 26.54 16.85
CA ILE A 253 -1.71 26.80 17.48
C ILE A 253 -2.01 27.38 18.87
N THR A 254 -1.36 26.85 19.90
CA THR A 254 -1.43 27.38 21.26
C THR A 254 -0.05 27.83 21.73
N GLY A 255 0.02 28.81 22.64
CA GLY A 255 1.28 29.35 23.08
C GLY A 255 1.89 30.37 22.11
N SER A 256 3.15 30.69 22.27
CA SER A 256 3.85 31.70 21.46
C SER A 256 5.34 31.40 21.31
N GLY A 257 5.96 31.91 20.25
CA GLY A 257 7.38 31.75 19.99
C GLY A 257 7.83 30.28 19.96
N SER A 258 8.85 29.98 20.75
CA SER A 258 9.40 28.61 20.85
C SER A 258 8.57 27.66 21.70
N GLY A 259 7.59 28.14 22.43
CA GLY A 259 6.68 27.35 23.23
C GLY A 259 5.32 27.15 22.53
N ALA A 260 5.24 27.42 21.23
CA ALA A 260 4.03 27.17 20.46
C ALA A 260 3.86 25.67 20.17
N GLU A 261 2.66 25.17 20.42
CA GLU A 261 2.24 23.80 20.11
C GLU A 261 1.21 23.80 18.98
N TYR A 262 1.34 22.88 18.05
CA TYR A 262 0.49 22.66 16.89
C TYR A 262 -0.37 21.42 17.07
N ASP A 263 -1.68 21.54 16.93
CA ASP A 263 -2.61 20.42 16.86
C ASP A 263 -2.65 19.86 15.42
N ILE A 264 -1.87 18.82 15.18
CA ILE A 264 -1.78 18.16 13.87
C ILE A 264 -2.94 17.19 13.69
N ILE A 265 -3.76 17.45 12.66
CA ILE A 265 -5.00 16.72 12.38
C ILE A 265 -4.96 15.90 11.10
N GLY A 266 -3.92 16.03 10.28
CA GLY A 266 -3.81 15.33 9.00
C GLY A 266 -2.52 15.62 8.27
N TRP A 267 -2.45 15.17 7.03
CA TRP A 267 -1.28 15.23 6.17
C TRP A 267 -1.69 15.68 4.77
N VAL A 268 -0.81 16.42 4.09
CA VAL A 268 -1.04 16.89 2.71
C VAL A 268 0.23 16.75 1.87
N GLY A 269 0.09 16.31 0.63
CA GLY A 269 1.16 16.34 -0.35
C GLY A 269 1.42 17.77 -0.86
N PHE A 270 2.68 18.12 -1.07
CA PHE A 270 3.08 19.43 -1.55
C PHE A 270 4.32 19.36 -2.44
N VAL A 271 4.29 20.03 -3.59
CA VAL A 271 5.43 20.20 -4.48
C VAL A 271 5.95 21.63 -4.40
N PRO A 272 7.12 21.88 -3.78
CA PRO A 272 7.72 23.21 -3.75
C PRO A 272 8.25 23.60 -5.13
N THR A 273 7.95 24.84 -5.58
CA THR A 273 8.46 25.38 -6.85
C THR A 273 9.50 26.46 -6.65
N SER A 274 9.42 27.18 -5.53
CA SER A 274 10.42 28.16 -5.11
C SER A 274 10.30 28.47 -3.63
N PHE A 275 11.32 29.10 -3.06
CA PHE A 275 11.29 29.53 -1.67
C PHE A 275 12.10 30.82 -1.49
N THR A 276 11.79 31.56 -0.42
CA THR A 276 12.60 32.67 0.10
C THR A 276 12.93 32.40 1.55
N THR A 277 14.15 32.72 1.95
CA THR A 277 14.60 32.59 3.33
C THR A 277 15.20 33.91 3.80
N GLY A 278 14.98 34.24 5.08
CA GLY A 278 15.54 35.39 5.74
C GLY A 278 15.63 35.15 7.24
N SER A 279 16.28 36.04 8.00
CA SER A 279 16.48 35.89 9.43
C SER A 279 15.18 35.88 10.26
N SER A 280 14.12 36.49 9.73
CA SER A 280 12.79 36.58 10.39
C SER A 280 11.62 36.35 9.41
N THR A 281 11.91 35.98 8.17
CA THR A 281 10.90 35.73 7.15
C THR A 281 11.29 34.52 6.31
N GLY A 282 10.36 33.68 6.02
CA GLY A 282 10.55 32.53 5.12
C GLY A 282 9.23 32.15 4.49
N THR A 283 9.26 31.94 3.19
CA THR A 283 8.07 31.47 2.45
C THR A 283 8.44 30.39 1.47
N ILE A 284 7.55 29.41 1.34
CA ILE A 284 7.65 28.36 0.31
C ILE A 284 6.46 28.54 -0.63
N ARG A 285 6.74 28.53 -1.91
CA ARG A 285 5.72 28.55 -2.99
C ARG A 285 5.68 27.17 -3.63
N GLY A 286 4.48 26.72 -3.96
CA GLY A 286 4.26 25.42 -4.60
C GLY A 286 2.78 25.18 -4.81
N TYR A 287 2.42 23.94 -4.96
CA TYR A 287 1.03 23.50 -5.08
C TYR A 287 0.79 22.22 -4.31
N PHE A 288 -0.43 22.03 -3.84
CA PHE A 288 -0.84 20.81 -3.15
C PHE A 288 -1.08 19.67 -4.13
N THR A 289 -0.78 18.45 -3.70
CA THR A 289 -0.98 17.24 -4.52
C THR A 289 -1.80 16.20 -3.77
N LYS A 290 -2.53 15.42 -4.55
CA LYS A 290 -3.06 14.14 -4.08
C LYS A 290 -1.96 13.10 -4.20
N VAL A 291 -1.73 12.34 -3.12
CA VAL A 291 -0.59 11.43 -3.07
C VAL A 291 -0.91 10.12 -2.34
N VAL A 292 -0.34 9.03 -2.84
CA VAL A 292 -0.26 7.76 -2.09
C VAL A 292 1.03 7.76 -1.29
N TRP A 293 0.93 7.56 0.03
CA TRP A 293 2.06 7.69 0.94
C TRP A 293 2.18 6.51 1.91
N GLN A 294 3.33 6.40 2.56
CA GLN A 294 3.57 5.36 3.56
C GLN A 294 3.01 5.76 4.92
N GLY A 295 2.24 4.86 5.52
CA GLY A 295 1.64 5.13 6.82
C GLY A 295 0.70 4.02 7.29
N LEU A 296 -0.15 4.36 8.26
CA LEU A 296 -1.24 3.52 8.73
C LEU A 296 -2.56 4.23 8.47
N ALA A 297 -3.49 3.53 7.84
CA ALA A 297 -4.81 4.09 7.54
C ALA A 297 -5.63 4.30 8.82
N ASP A 298 -6.46 5.35 8.82
CA ASP A 298 -7.48 5.59 9.84
C ASP A 298 -8.62 4.58 9.69
N GLU A 299 -9.03 4.00 10.83
CA GLU A 299 -10.14 3.05 10.90
C GLU A 299 -11.40 3.68 11.54
N THR A 300 -11.31 4.91 12.01
CA THR A 300 -12.36 5.56 12.82
C THR A 300 -13.20 6.56 12.03
N GLY A 301 -12.69 7.06 10.90
CA GLY A 301 -13.35 8.11 10.12
C GLY A 301 -13.26 9.50 10.74
N THR A 302 -12.34 9.70 11.69
CA THR A 302 -12.17 10.97 12.39
C THR A 302 -11.10 11.87 11.79
N VAL A 303 -10.23 11.32 10.96
CA VAL A 303 -9.14 12.04 10.31
C VAL A 303 -9.66 12.77 9.06
N PRO A 304 -9.51 14.10 8.97
CA PRO A 304 -9.88 14.86 7.79
C PRO A 304 -9.08 14.43 6.55
N ASP A 305 -9.73 14.48 5.40
CA ASP A 305 -9.13 14.15 4.12
C ASP A 305 -8.48 15.38 3.48
N PHE A 306 -7.15 15.34 3.34
CA PHE A 306 -6.36 16.35 2.64
C PHE A 306 -5.65 15.78 1.41
N GLY A 307 -6.24 14.77 0.77
CA GLY A 307 -5.72 14.20 -0.48
C GLY A 307 -4.55 13.24 -0.30
N VAL A 308 -4.37 12.64 0.87
CA VAL A 308 -3.34 11.61 1.10
C VAL A 308 -3.98 10.26 1.35
N ARG A 309 -3.44 9.21 0.73
CA ARG A 309 -3.92 7.84 0.89
C ARG A 309 -2.81 6.88 1.28
N VAL A 310 -3.16 5.93 2.10
CA VAL A 310 -2.37 4.72 2.39
C VAL A 310 -3.07 3.54 1.78
N ILE A 311 -2.33 2.75 1.00
CA ILE A 311 -2.89 1.58 0.32
C ILE A 311 -2.57 0.32 1.12
N THR A 312 -3.59 -0.48 1.38
CA THR A 312 -3.47 -1.76 2.09
C THR A 312 -4.37 -2.81 1.43
N LEU A 313 -3.88 -4.06 1.35
CA LEU A 313 -4.79 -5.20 1.13
C LEU A 313 -5.63 -5.43 2.39
N VAL A 314 -6.91 -5.71 2.18
CA VAL A 314 -7.85 -6.10 3.24
C VAL A 314 -8.40 -7.47 2.85
N GLU A 315 -8.45 -8.38 3.80
CA GLU A 315 -9.06 -9.69 3.61
C GLU A 315 -10.58 -9.60 3.50
#